data_018184a699bd74b8dad5202586a658b0
#
_entry.id   018184a699bd74b8dad5202586a658b0
#
_cell.length_a   1.000
_cell.length_b   1.000
_cell.length_c   1.000
_cell.angle_alpha   90.00
_cell.angle_beta   90.00
_cell.angle_gamma   90.00
#
_symmetry.space_group_name_H-M   'P 1'
#
loop_
_entity.id
_entity.type
_entity.pdbx_description
1 polymer ?
#
loop_
_entity_poly.entity_id
_entity_poly.type
_entity_poly.pdbx_seq_one_letter_code
_entity_poly.pdbx_strand_id
1 'polypeptide(L)'
;MSGIVVGVDGSPHSQKALDWALDEAALRNVHLAVVAVTPAAASIWGITGQFSPSQETQDKVSHAAKEVVDEATSRHGYRDVTVRTVSGVPADELVKASQDADLLVVAARGAGGFKRLRMGSVSDQVARHAHCPVVIVASGEER
;
A
#
# COMPACT_ATOMS: atom_id res chain seq x y z
N MET A 1 -7.22 7.84 17.33
CA MET A 1 -7.76 6.50 17.17
C MET A 1 -7.04 5.75 16.11
N SER A 2 -6.51 4.65 16.44
CA SER A 2 -5.79 3.85 15.50
C SER A 2 -6.73 3.06 14.62
N GLY A 3 -6.19 2.45 13.60
CA GLY A 3 -6.93 1.62 12.69
C GLY A 3 -5.94 0.79 11.90
N ILE A 4 -6.32 0.43 10.69
CA ILE A 4 -5.46 -0.36 9.83
C ILE A 4 -4.84 0.55 8.78
N VAL A 5 -3.56 0.36 8.50
CA VAL A 5 -2.85 1.03 7.42
C VAL A 5 -2.47 -0.04 6.39
N VAL A 6 -2.71 0.24 5.12
CA VAL A 6 -2.26 -0.64 4.05
C VAL A 6 -1.43 0.18 3.06
N GLY A 7 -0.29 -0.37 2.68
CA GLY A 7 0.58 0.24 1.68
C GLY A 7 0.24 -0.29 0.29
N VAL A 8 0.13 0.61 -0.68
CA VAL A 8 -0.18 0.23 -2.05
C VAL A 8 0.82 0.89 -3.00
N ASP A 9 1.13 0.21 -4.09
CA ASP A 9 2.07 0.71 -5.09
C ASP A 9 1.53 0.59 -6.52
N GLY A 10 0.25 0.27 -6.67
CA GLY A 10 -0.36 0.12 -7.98
C GLY A 10 -0.20 -1.25 -8.60
N SER A 11 0.53 -2.15 -7.97
CA SER A 11 0.74 -3.48 -8.51
C SER A 11 -0.44 -4.41 -8.19
N PRO A 12 -0.59 -5.51 -8.97
CA PRO A 12 -1.61 -6.50 -8.63
C PRO A 12 -1.40 -7.11 -7.24
N HIS A 13 -0.15 -7.20 -6.79
CA HIS A 13 0.14 -7.70 -5.45
C HIS A 13 -0.43 -6.79 -4.38
N SER A 14 -0.26 -5.47 -4.53
CA SER A 14 -0.80 -4.54 -3.56
C SER A 14 -2.32 -4.48 -3.62
N GLN A 15 -2.92 -4.82 -4.77
CA GLN A 15 -4.37 -4.92 -4.86
C GLN A 15 -4.90 -6.01 -3.92
N LYS A 16 -4.22 -7.14 -3.86
CA LYS A 16 -4.61 -8.21 -2.94
C LYS A 16 -4.48 -7.78 -1.48
N ALA A 17 -3.43 -7.02 -1.19
CA ALA A 17 -3.25 -6.50 0.17
C ALA A 17 -4.37 -5.53 0.52
N LEU A 18 -4.76 -4.68 -0.41
CA LEU A 18 -5.86 -3.74 -0.20
C LEU A 18 -7.17 -4.49 0.04
N ASP A 19 -7.45 -5.52 -0.77
CA ASP A 19 -8.68 -6.31 -0.59
C ASP A 19 -8.71 -6.97 0.79
N TRP A 20 -7.60 -7.54 1.21
CA TRP A 20 -7.51 -8.16 2.53
C TRP A 20 -7.75 -7.13 3.63
N ALA A 21 -7.11 -5.97 3.49
CA ALA A 21 -7.22 -4.91 4.50
C ALA A 21 -8.66 -4.38 4.60
N LEU A 22 -9.35 -4.26 3.48
CA LEU A 22 -10.75 -3.82 3.48
C LEU A 22 -11.63 -4.82 4.23
N ASP A 23 -11.44 -6.12 3.97
CA ASP A 23 -12.20 -7.15 4.68
C ASP A 23 -11.91 -7.09 6.18
N GLU A 24 -10.66 -6.92 6.54
CA GLU A 24 -10.27 -6.90 7.95
C GLU A 24 -10.81 -5.66 8.65
N ALA A 25 -10.74 -4.51 7.98
CA ALA A 25 -11.27 -3.27 8.55
C ALA A 25 -12.76 -3.38 8.78
N ALA A 26 -13.47 -3.98 7.84
CA ALA A 26 -14.91 -4.18 7.98
C ALA A 26 -15.23 -5.12 9.15
N LEU A 27 -14.46 -6.20 9.29
CA LEU A 27 -14.65 -7.14 10.40
C LEU A 27 -14.43 -6.46 11.74
N ARG A 28 -13.43 -5.62 11.84
CA ARG A 28 -13.09 -4.95 13.09
C ARG A 28 -13.87 -3.65 13.29
N ASN A 29 -14.53 -3.18 12.24
CA ASN A 29 -15.25 -1.91 12.24
C ASN A 29 -14.31 -0.76 12.61
N VAL A 30 -13.17 -0.70 11.94
CA VAL A 30 -12.16 0.34 12.18
C VAL A 30 -11.83 1.04 10.88
N HIS A 31 -11.20 2.21 11.01
CA HIS A 31 -10.79 3.00 9.86
C HIS A 31 -9.64 2.34 9.11
N LEU A 32 -9.68 2.43 7.79
CA LEU A 32 -8.58 1.97 6.93
C LEU A 32 -7.93 3.19 6.27
N ALA A 33 -6.64 3.34 6.49
CA ALA A 33 -5.85 4.36 5.81
C ALA A 33 -5.01 3.70 4.73
N VAL A 34 -5.24 4.07 3.49
CA VAL A 34 -4.46 3.57 2.36
C VAL A 34 -3.34 4.56 2.10
N VAL A 35 -2.11 4.08 2.13
CA VAL A 35 -0.93 4.91 1.92
C VAL A 35 -0.28 4.51 0.61
N ALA A 36 -0.25 5.44 -0.33
CA ALA A 36 0.42 5.28 -1.60
C ALA A 36 1.70 6.11 -1.56
N VAL A 37 2.84 5.45 -1.70
CA VAL A 37 4.11 6.15 -1.65
C VAL A 37 4.58 6.40 -3.08
N THR A 38 4.97 7.64 -3.35
CA THR A 38 5.50 8.02 -4.64
C THR A 38 7.01 7.83 -4.61
N PRO A 39 7.53 6.78 -5.23
CA PRO A 39 8.98 6.58 -5.28
C PRO A 39 9.60 7.45 -6.36
N ALA A 40 10.94 7.42 -6.43
CA ALA A 40 11.66 8.18 -7.43
C ALA A 40 11.24 7.78 -8.85
N ALA A 41 10.87 6.50 -9.05
CA ALA A 41 10.34 6.05 -10.33
C ALA A 41 8.88 5.70 -10.15
N ALA A 42 7.99 6.49 -10.71
CA ALA A 42 6.54 6.32 -10.52
C ALA A 42 5.89 5.51 -11.64
N SER A 43 6.69 4.82 -12.47
CA SER A 43 6.16 4.07 -13.59
C SER A 43 5.24 2.93 -13.17
N ILE A 44 5.38 2.45 -11.94
CA ILE A 44 4.51 1.40 -11.42
C ILE A 44 3.04 1.83 -11.38
N TRP A 45 2.78 3.15 -11.35
CA TRP A 45 1.41 3.67 -11.37
C TRP A 45 0.94 3.97 -12.80
N GLY A 46 1.69 3.54 -13.83
CA GLY A 46 1.37 3.83 -15.20
C GLY A 46 1.82 5.22 -15.63
N ILE A 47 2.63 5.87 -14.84
CA ILE A 47 3.17 7.19 -15.13
C ILE A 47 4.55 7.02 -15.72
N THR A 48 4.76 7.56 -16.93
CA THR A 48 6.03 7.40 -17.63
C THR A 48 6.76 8.72 -17.72
N GLY A 49 8.07 8.63 -17.90
CA GLY A 49 8.91 9.80 -18.06
C GLY A 49 9.98 9.88 -16.99
N GLN A 50 10.68 11.00 -17.00
CA GLN A 50 11.66 11.26 -15.95
C GLN A 50 10.97 11.83 -14.74
N PHE A 51 11.42 11.40 -13.58
CA PHE A 51 10.77 11.80 -12.35
C PHE A 51 11.74 12.46 -11.40
N SER A 52 11.36 13.60 -10.96
CA SER A 52 11.66 14.01 -9.60
C SER A 52 10.31 14.09 -8.91
N PRO A 53 10.24 14.01 -7.58
CA PRO A 53 8.95 14.04 -6.88
C PRO A 53 8.37 15.45 -6.98
N SER A 54 7.73 15.73 -8.09
CA SER A 54 7.06 17.00 -8.34
C SER A 54 5.62 16.92 -7.85
N GLN A 55 5.01 18.07 -7.68
CA GLN A 55 3.60 18.12 -7.31
C GLN A 55 2.75 17.45 -8.37
N GLU A 56 3.10 17.64 -9.63
CA GLU A 56 2.35 17.01 -10.71
C GLU A 56 2.41 15.50 -10.65
N THR A 57 3.59 14.94 -10.37
CA THR A 57 3.73 13.49 -10.23
C THR A 57 2.92 12.97 -9.06
N GLN A 58 2.97 13.69 -7.93
CA GLN A 58 2.19 13.29 -6.76
C GLN A 58 0.69 13.34 -7.04
N ASP A 59 0.24 14.35 -7.80
CA ASP A 59 -1.17 14.45 -8.15
C ASP A 59 -1.60 13.28 -9.01
N LYS A 60 -0.77 12.85 -9.94
CA LYS A 60 -1.08 11.69 -10.79
C LYS A 60 -1.15 10.41 -9.98
N VAL A 61 -0.22 10.21 -9.07
CA VAL A 61 -0.23 9.03 -8.21
C VAL A 61 -1.46 9.06 -7.30
N SER A 62 -1.76 10.22 -6.75
CA SER A 62 -2.93 10.36 -5.88
C SER A 62 -4.22 10.04 -6.63
N HIS A 63 -4.35 10.51 -7.86
CA HIS A 63 -5.53 10.23 -8.67
C HIS A 63 -5.65 8.73 -8.97
N ALA A 64 -4.54 8.11 -9.37
CA ALA A 64 -4.54 6.68 -9.66
C ALA A 64 -4.87 5.85 -8.42
N ALA A 65 -4.31 6.23 -7.28
CA ALA A 65 -4.57 5.52 -6.04
C ALA A 65 -6.03 5.63 -5.64
N LYS A 66 -6.60 6.83 -5.80
CA LYS A 66 -8.01 7.01 -5.46
C LYS A 66 -8.93 6.17 -6.33
N GLU A 67 -8.59 6.05 -7.62
CA GLU A 67 -9.39 5.21 -8.51
C GLU A 67 -9.36 3.76 -8.09
N VAL A 68 -8.18 3.26 -7.74
CA VAL A 68 -8.03 1.88 -7.27
C VAL A 68 -8.82 1.65 -5.99
N VAL A 69 -8.75 2.59 -5.07
CA VAL A 69 -9.44 2.47 -3.79
C VAL A 69 -10.95 2.59 -3.97
N ASP A 70 -11.41 3.52 -4.81
CA ASP A 70 -12.84 3.67 -5.05
C ASP A 70 -13.44 2.40 -5.65
N GLU A 71 -12.74 1.77 -6.57
CA GLU A 71 -13.21 0.54 -7.17
C GLU A 71 -13.26 -0.58 -6.12
N ALA A 72 -12.23 -0.66 -5.29
CA ALA A 72 -12.18 -1.70 -4.26
C ALA A 72 -13.25 -1.48 -3.19
N THR A 73 -13.46 -0.24 -2.76
CA THR A 73 -14.50 0.04 -1.76
C THR A 73 -15.90 -0.25 -2.31
N SER A 74 -16.11 -0.01 -3.60
CA SER A 74 -17.39 -0.36 -4.22
C SER A 74 -17.63 -1.86 -4.18
N ARG A 75 -16.58 -2.66 -4.45
CA ARG A 75 -16.72 -4.11 -4.40
C ARG A 75 -16.96 -4.65 -2.99
N HIS A 76 -16.29 -4.05 -2.01
CA HIS A 76 -16.35 -4.55 -0.63
C HIS A 76 -17.48 -3.92 0.18
N GLY A 77 -18.00 -2.79 -0.26
CA GLY A 77 -19.07 -2.12 0.46
C GLY A 77 -18.64 -1.44 1.76
N TYR A 78 -17.35 -1.24 1.99
CA TYR A 78 -16.86 -0.60 3.19
C TYR A 78 -16.33 0.79 2.84
N ARG A 79 -16.71 1.81 3.57
CA ARG A 79 -16.47 3.19 3.19
C ARG A 79 -15.62 4.00 4.17
N ASP A 80 -15.30 3.45 5.33
CA ASP A 80 -14.48 4.18 6.30
C ASP A 80 -13.01 4.09 5.92
N VAL A 81 -12.66 4.70 4.80
CA VAL A 81 -11.37 4.56 4.15
C VAL A 81 -10.87 5.93 3.72
N THR A 82 -9.59 6.21 3.96
CA THR A 82 -8.94 7.40 3.42
C THR A 82 -7.77 6.98 2.55
N VAL A 83 -7.39 7.86 1.63
CA VAL A 83 -6.23 7.66 0.77
C VAL A 83 -5.25 8.80 1.01
N ARG A 84 -4.01 8.45 1.26
CA ARG A 84 -2.97 9.43 1.47
C ARG A 84 -1.79 9.10 0.56
N THR A 85 -1.31 10.10 -0.15
CA THR A 85 -0.15 9.96 -1.02
C THR A 85 1.02 10.71 -0.40
N VAL A 86 2.14 10.03 -0.24
CA VAL A 86 3.35 10.63 0.33
C VAL A 86 4.53 10.37 -0.59
N SER A 87 5.52 11.25 -0.53
CA SER A 87 6.77 11.07 -1.27
C SER A 87 7.82 10.50 -0.36
N GLY A 88 8.66 9.61 -0.87
CA GLY A 88 9.79 9.15 -0.11
C GLY A 88 10.14 7.70 -0.40
N VAL A 89 10.84 7.10 0.54
CA VAL A 89 11.21 5.70 0.49
C VAL A 89 10.04 4.89 1.03
N PRO A 90 9.47 3.96 0.24
CA PRO A 90 8.24 3.28 0.66
C PRO A 90 8.33 2.62 2.02
N ALA A 91 9.40 1.88 2.29
CA ALA A 91 9.52 1.20 3.58
C ALA A 91 9.54 2.20 4.73
N ASP A 92 10.30 3.29 4.57
CA ASP A 92 10.41 4.29 5.63
C ASP A 92 9.06 4.96 5.92
N GLU A 93 8.33 5.29 4.87
CA GLU A 93 7.05 5.97 5.05
C GLU A 93 6.02 5.05 5.69
N LEU A 94 6.06 3.76 5.35
CA LEU A 94 5.13 2.81 5.97
C LEU A 94 5.50 2.53 7.42
N VAL A 95 6.79 2.49 7.74
CA VAL A 95 7.22 2.35 9.13
C VAL A 95 6.75 3.55 9.95
N LYS A 96 6.86 4.75 9.41
CA LYS A 96 6.32 5.94 10.09
C LYS A 96 4.82 5.81 10.31
N ALA A 97 4.09 5.38 9.30
CA ALA A 97 2.64 5.25 9.42
C ALA A 97 2.26 4.20 10.46
N SER A 98 3.10 3.20 10.67
CA SER A 98 2.80 2.15 11.65
C SER A 98 2.81 2.63 13.09
N GLN A 99 3.41 3.79 13.37
CA GLN A 99 3.47 4.32 14.73
C GLN A 99 2.08 4.60 15.31
N ASP A 100 1.14 4.95 14.44
CA ASP A 100 -0.21 5.29 14.88
C ASP A 100 -1.25 4.27 14.45
N ALA A 101 -0.81 3.09 14.03
CA ALA A 101 -1.71 2.07 13.52
C ALA A 101 -1.79 0.90 14.48
N ASP A 102 -2.92 0.20 14.45
CA ASP A 102 -3.09 -1.06 15.16
C ASP A 102 -2.54 -2.22 14.34
N LEU A 103 -2.52 -2.05 13.02
CA LEU A 103 -2.11 -3.10 12.09
C LEU A 103 -1.63 -2.46 10.81
N LEU A 104 -0.53 -2.97 10.27
CA LEU A 104 0.00 -2.55 8.98
C LEU A 104 -0.07 -3.72 8.02
N VAL A 105 -0.63 -3.50 6.84
CA VAL A 105 -0.81 -4.54 5.83
C VAL A 105 0.02 -4.17 4.61
N VAL A 106 0.80 -5.11 4.12
CA VAL A 106 1.59 -4.93 2.90
C VAL A 106 1.53 -6.21 2.08
N ALA A 107 1.76 -6.07 0.78
CA ALA A 107 1.92 -7.24 -0.07
C ALA A 107 3.30 -7.85 0.13
N ALA A 108 3.40 -9.15 -0.02
CA ALA A 108 4.68 -9.84 0.11
C ALA A 108 5.68 -9.35 -0.93
N ARG A 109 5.20 -8.97 -2.12
CA ARG A 109 6.03 -8.46 -3.20
C ARG A 109 5.41 -7.22 -3.80
N GLY A 110 6.28 -6.34 -4.33
CA GLY A 110 5.81 -5.17 -5.03
C GLY A 110 5.93 -5.35 -6.53
N ALA A 111 5.85 -4.23 -7.25
CA ALA A 111 5.79 -4.22 -8.71
C ALA A 111 7.07 -4.70 -9.36
N GLY A 112 8.21 -4.50 -8.72
CA GLY A 112 9.51 -4.82 -9.31
C GLY A 112 10.15 -6.10 -8.82
N GLY A 113 9.38 -6.97 -8.19
CA GLY A 113 9.98 -8.15 -7.55
C GLY A 113 10.50 -9.18 -8.52
N PHE A 114 11.47 -9.94 -8.06
CA PHE A 114 11.95 -11.11 -8.79
C PHE A 114 11.10 -12.30 -8.40
N LYS A 115 10.82 -13.16 -9.36
CA LYS A 115 9.96 -14.32 -9.11
C LYS A 115 10.49 -15.24 -8.02
N ARG A 116 11.81 -15.30 -7.86
CA ARG A 116 12.40 -16.19 -6.87
C ARG A 116 12.37 -15.65 -5.46
N LEU A 117 12.15 -14.37 -5.31
CA LEU A 117 12.10 -13.77 -3.99
C LEU A 117 10.75 -14.05 -3.36
N ARG A 118 10.77 -14.48 -2.12
CA ARG A 118 9.54 -14.71 -1.37
C ARG A 118 8.96 -13.43 -0.81
N MET A 119 9.85 -12.49 -0.47
CA MET A 119 9.43 -11.19 0.03
C MET A 119 10.16 -10.10 -0.73
N GLY A 120 9.47 -9.00 -0.97
CA GLY A 120 10.07 -7.82 -1.56
C GLY A 120 10.85 -7.03 -0.53
N SER A 121 11.60 -6.04 -1.01
CA SER A 121 12.41 -5.22 -0.10
C SER A 121 11.54 -4.43 0.86
N VAL A 122 10.39 -3.94 0.41
CA VAL A 122 9.52 -3.13 1.27
C VAL A 122 8.93 -4.00 2.37
N SER A 123 8.38 -5.17 2.03
CA SER A 123 7.77 -6.03 3.04
C SER A 123 8.79 -6.55 4.03
N ASP A 124 10.01 -6.85 3.57
CA ASP A 124 11.07 -7.31 4.46
C ASP A 124 11.44 -6.23 5.47
N GLN A 125 11.64 -5.00 5.01
CA GLN A 125 12.04 -3.91 5.89
C GLN A 125 10.92 -3.52 6.84
N VAL A 126 9.69 -3.50 6.35
CA VAL A 126 8.55 -3.18 7.18
C VAL A 126 8.38 -4.23 8.28
N ALA A 127 8.55 -5.51 7.94
CA ALA A 127 8.44 -6.57 8.93
C ALA A 127 9.47 -6.43 10.04
N ARG A 128 10.66 -5.90 9.72
CA ARG A 128 11.73 -5.75 10.70
C ARG A 128 11.58 -4.51 11.58
N HIS A 129 10.98 -3.45 11.05
CA HIS A 129 11.07 -2.14 11.69
C HIS A 129 9.74 -1.52 12.08
N ALA A 130 8.61 -2.12 11.72
CA ALA A 130 7.31 -1.55 12.03
C ALA A 130 7.08 -1.46 13.53
N HIS A 131 6.24 -0.51 13.93
CA HIS A 131 5.91 -0.27 15.32
C HIS A 131 4.59 -0.91 15.74
N CYS A 132 3.98 -1.71 14.87
CA CYS A 132 2.75 -2.42 15.15
C CYS A 132 2.82 -3.78 14.46
N PRO A 133 1.87 -4.68 14.75
CA PRO A 133 1.81 -5.95 14.02
C PRO A 133 1.66 -5.72 12.51
N VAL A 134 2.28 -6.60 11.72
CA VAL A 134 2.29 -6.51 10.27
C VAL A 134 1.70 -7.77 9.68
N VAL A 135 0.77 -7.60 8.75
CA VAL A 135 0.26 -8.69 7.95
C VAL A 135 0.88 -8.57 6.56
N ILE A 136 1.48 -9.65 6.11
CA ILE A 136 2.09 -9.71 4.80
C ILE A 136 1.23 -10.63 3.95
N VAL A 137 0.60 -10.04 2.93
CA VAL A 137 -0.34 -10.78 2.09
C VAL A 137 0.42 -11.43 0.96
N ALA A 138 0.39 -12.76 0.91
CA ALA A 138 1.09 -13.51 -0.12
C ALA A 138 0.49 -13.24 -1.49
N SER A 139 1.34 -13.32 -2.52
CA SER A 139 0.85 -13.07 -3.88
C SER A 139 -0.08 -14.18 -4.35
N GLY A 140 0.12 -15.39 -3.86
CA GLY A 140 -0.78 -16.49 -4.16
C GLY A 140 -0.66 -17.08 -5.55
N GLU A 141 0.33 -16.67 -6.31
CA GLU A 141 0.45 -17.13 -7.69
C GLU A 141 1.66 -18.00 -7.94
N GLU A 142 2.40 -18.33 -6.92
CA GLU A 142 3.63 -19.10 -7.05
C GLU A 142 3.35 -20.56 -7.13
N ARG A 143 4.02 -21.23 -8.03
CA ARG A 143 4.00 -22.67 -8.16
C ARG A 143 5.35 -23.18 -8.54
#